data_52877232e15438f04b456e0a1efdfbb1
#
_entry.id   52877232e15438f04b456e0a1efdfbb1
#
_cell.length_a   1.000
_cell.length_b   1.000
_cell.length_c   1.000
_cell.angle_alpha   90.00
_cell.angle_beta   90.00
_cell.angle_gamma   90.00
#
_symmetry.space_group_name_H-M   'P 1'
#
loop_
_entity.id
_entity.type
_entity.pdbx_description
1 polymer ?
#
loop_
_entity_poly.entity_id
_entity_poly.type
_entity_poly.pdbx_seq_one_letter_code
_entity_poly.pdbx_strand_id
1 'polypeptide(L)'
;MAIPKVYNAIIDKIIEQTENGLIYWNKNTFEIFETNLGKNHVRIWAGQDENEVPFVSFALLNEGRELLDSWFVEANENEYPKMKEFYDNVKRSKKELREAIKDLSTILDVNELDFL
;
A
#
# COMPACT_ATOMS: atom_id res chain seq x y z
N MET A 1 -10.84 -13.69 -3.89
CA MET A 1 -10.14 -14.49 -2.85
C MET A 1 -10.00 -13.66 -1.58
N ALA A 2 -10.37 -14.23 -0.44
CA ALA A 2 -10.25 -13.52 0.84
C ALA A 2 -8.79 -13.39 1.27
N ILE A 3 -8.50 -12.46 2.20
CA ILE A 3 -7.16 -12.33 2.78
C ILE A 3 -6.85 -13.62 3.56
N PRO A 4 -5.73 -14.31 3.24
CA PRO A 4 -5.35 -15.48 4.01
C PRO A 4 -5.14 -15.12 5.49
N LYS A 5 -5.58 -15.99 6.39
CA LYS A 5 -5.54 -15.74 7.84
C LYS A 5 -4.18 -15.28 8.35
N VAL A 6 -3.11 -15.89 7.84
CA VAL A 6 -1.74 -15.58 8.27
C VAL A 6 -1.38 -14.10 8.00
N TYR A 7 -2.03 -13.47 7.02
CA TYR A 7 -1.74 -12.09 6.65
C TYR A 7 -2.57 -11.05 7.39
N ASN A 8 -3.67 -11.42 8.04
CA ASN A 8 -4.57 -10.42 8.64
C ASN A 8 -3.86 -9.46 9.59
N ALA A 9 -3.11 -9.98 10.56
CA ALA A 9 -2.38 -9.14 11.50
C ALA A 9 -1.24 -8.36 10.82
N ILE A 10 -0.59 -8.97 9.85
CA ILE A 10 0.49 -8.33 9.09
C ILE A 10 -0.07 -7.16 8.30
N ILE A 11 -1.17 -7.35 7.59
CA ILE A 11 -1.81 -6.30 6.80
C ILE A 11 -2.28 -5.15 7.68
N ASP A 12 -2.91 -5.45 8.83
CA ASP A 12 -3.35 -4.43 9.78
C ASP A 12 -2.16 -3.57 10.24
N LYS A 13 -1.03 -4.20 10.52
CA LYS A 13 0.16 -3.48 10.98
C LYS A 13 0.80 -2.66 9.86
N ILE A 14 0.83 -3.18 8.64
CA ILE A 14 1.35 -2.44 7.49
C ILE A 14 0.47 -1.20 7.23
N ILE A 15 -0.84 -1.34 7.29
CA ILE A 15 -1.77 -0.22 7.13
C ILE A 15 -1.49 0.85 8.18
N GLU A 16 -1.42 0.45 9.44
CA GLU A 16 -1.13 1.37 10.56
C GLU A 16 0.17 2.13 10.35
N GLN A 17 1.25 1.43 10.03
CA GLN A 17 2.55 2.06 9.82
C GLN A 17 2.61 2.92 8.57
N THR A 18 1.88 2.56 7.52
CA THR A 18 1.76 3.38 6.33
C THR A 18 1.03 4.68 6.64
N GLU A 19 -0.07 4.61 7.37
CA GLU A 19 -0.84 5.80 7.79
C GLU A 19 -0.02 6.73 8.68
N ASN A 20 0.82 6.15 9.54
CA ASN A 20 1.68 6.92 10.45
C ASN A 20 2.96 7.45 9.79
N GLY A 21 3.15 7.18 8.49
CA GLY A 21 4.31 7.68 7.76
C GLY A 21 5.61 6.95 8.07
N LEU A 22 5.54 5.75 8.66
CA LEU A 22 6.71 4.94 8.99
C LEU A 22 7.13 4.02 7.84
N ILE A 23 6.22 3.75 6.90
CA ILE A 23 6.49 2.97 5.71
C ILE A 23 6.23 3.85 4.49
N TYR A 24 7.19 3.91 3.58
CA TYR A 24 7.06 4.62 2.31
C TYR A 24 7.06 3.63 1.16
N TRP A 25 6.22 3.90 0.19
CA TRP A 25 6.06 3.04 -0.97
C TRP A 25 6.59 3.72 -2.22
N ASN A 26 7.27 2.94 -3.07
CA ASN A 26 7.77 3.40 -4.35
C ASN A 26 6.88 2.83 -5.46
N LYS A 27 6.55 3.66 -6.44
CA LYS A 27 5.73 3.24 -7.57
C LYS A 27 6.62 2.94 -8.79
N ASN A 28 6.40 1.80 -9.44
CA ASN A 28 7.06 1.51 -10.72
C ASN A 28 6.25 2.04 -11.91
N THR A 29 6.73 1.80 -13.13
CA THR A 29 6.08 2.26 -14.37
C THR A 29 4.69 1.65 -14.60
N PHE A 30 4.36 0.54 -13.96
CA PHE A 30 3.09 -0.15 -14.12
C PHE A 30 2.10 0.14 -12.97
N GLU A 31 2.38 1.18 -12.17
CA GLU A 31 1.59 1.55 -11.00
C GLU A 31 1.52 0.46 -9.92
N ILE A 32 2.56 -0.35 -9.85
CA ILE A 32 2.75 -1.29 -8.75
C ILE A 32 3.56 -0.59 -7.67
N PHE A 33 3.03 -0.57 -6.45
CA PHE A 33 3.72 0.02 -5.30
C PHE A 33 4.52 -1.06 -4.58
N GLU A 34 5.73 -0.73 -4.21
CA GLU A 34 6.63 -1.66 -3.53
C GLU A 34 7.29 -0.99 -2.32
N THR A 35 7.46 -1.76 -1.26
CA THR A 35 8.27 -1.35 -0.11
C THR A 35 9.10 -2.52 0.39
N ASN A 36 10.19 -2.22 1.08
CA ASN A 36 11.04 -3.22 1.70
C ASN A 36 10.68 -3.34 3.17
N LEU A 37 10.43 -4.56 3.64
CA LEU A 37 10.20 -4.85 5.05
C LEU A 37 11.19 -5.93 5.47
N GLY A 38 12.24 -5.50 6.17
CA GLY A 38 13.36 -6.40 6.48
C GLY A 38 14.10 -6.78 5.20
N LYS A 39 14.23 -8.07 4.97
CA LYS A 39 14.88 -8.61 3.76
C LYS A 39 13.90 -8.83 2.62
N ASN A 40 12.60 -8.66 2.87
CA ASN A 40 11.56 -8.98 1.90
C ASN A 40 11.04 -7.73 1.20
N HIS A 41 10.41 -7.95 0.05
CA HIS A 41 9.73 -6.90 -0.69
C HIS A 41 8.24 -7.20 -0.68
N VAL A 42 7.43 -6.16 -0.49
CA VAL A 42 5.97 -6.25 -0.52
C VAL A 42 5.47 -5.39 -1.64
N ARG A 43 4.58 -5.94 -2.46
CA ARG A 43 3.95 -5.20 -3.56
C ARG A 43 2.45 -5.16 -3.42
N ILE A 44 1.85 -4.05 -3.81
CA ILE A 44 0.41 -3.88 -3.88
C ILE A 44 0.05 -3.14 -5.16
N TRP A 45 -1.01 -3.58 -5.81
CA TRP A 45 -1.54 -2.92 -7.01
C TRP A 45 -3.03 -3.18 -7.12
N ALA A 46 -3.69 -2.37 -7.93
CA ALA A 46 -5.11 -2.52 -8.19
C ALA A 46 -5.36 -2.59 -9.69
N GLY A 47 -6.46 -3.21 -10.07
CA GLY A 47 -6.84 -3.33 -11.46
C GLY A 47 -8.26 -3.81 -11.61
N GLN A 48 -8.62 -4.25 -12.81
CA GLN A 48 -9.90 -4.85 -13.11
C GLN A 48 -9.68 -6.15 -13.86
N ASP A 49 -10.50 -7.16 -13.59
CA ASP A 49 -10.43 -8.43 -14.30
C ASP A 49 -11.12 -8.35 -15.68
N GLU A 50 -11.24 -9.47 -16.36
CA GLU A 50 -11.87 -9.56 -17.69
C GLU A 50 -13.32 -9.11 -17.70
N ASN A 51 -14.00 -9.17 -16.56
CA ASN A 51 -15.39 -8.76 -16.40
C ASN A 51 -15.51 -7.34 -15.82
N GLU A 52 -14.42 -6.59 -15.82
CA GLU A 52 -14.34 -5.24 -15.26
C GLU A 52 -14.60 -5.19 -13.74
N VAL A 53 -14.42 -6.31 -13.04
CA VAL A 53 -14.53 -6.34 -11.59
C VAL A 53 -13.24 -5.82 -10.97
N PRO A 54 -13.30 -4.74 -10.17
CA PRO A 54 -12.12 -4.21 -9.50
C PRO A 54 -11.52 -5.21 -8.51
N PHE A 55 -10.20 -5.21 -8.40
CA PHE A 55 -9.49 -6.01 -7.40
C PHE A 55 -8.29 -5.25 -6.86
N VAL A 56 -7.83 -5.66 -5.68
CA VAL A 56 -6.55 -5.23 -5.10
C VAL A 56 -5.72 -6.48 -4.86
N SER A 57 -4.50 -6.46 -5.34
CA SER A 57 -3.58 -7.60 -5.28
C SER A 57 -2.38 -7.31 -4.40
N PHE A 58 -1.88 -8.35 -3.75
CA PHE A 58 -0.74 -8.30 -2.84
C PHE A 58 0.27 -9.37 -3.24
N ALA A 59 1.54 -9.07 -3.15
CA ALA A 59 2.60 -10.03 -3.39
C ALA A 59 3.72 -9.86 -2.38
N LEU A 60 4.28 -11.00 -1.96
CA LEU A 60 5.45 -11.06 -1.09
C LEU A 60 6.60 -11.67 -1.89
N LEU A 61 7.73 -10.97 -1.90
CA LEU A 61 8.95 -11.42 -2.59
C LEU A 61 10.09 -11.52 -1.59
N ASN A 62 11.04 -12.42 -1.87
CA ASN A 62 12.24 -12.55 -1.04
C ASN A 62 13.27 -11.46 -1.40
N GLU A 63 14.43 -11.50 -0.74
CA GLU A 63 15.51 -10.54 -0.97
C GLU A 63 15.98 -10.51 -2.44
N GLY A 64 15.98 -11.67 -3.10
CA GLY A 64 16.33 -11.78 -4.52
C GLY A 64 15.21 -11.46 -5.49
N ARG A 65 14.09 -10.94 -4.98
CA ARG A 65 12.88 -10.58 -5.74
C ARG A 65 12.18 -11.76 -6.39
N GLU A 66 12.32 -12.95 -5.82
CA GLU A 66 11.55 -14.11 -6.22
C GLU A 66 10.21 -14.09 -5.51
N LEU A 67 9.13 -14.40 -6.23
CA LEU A 67 7.78 -14.43 -5.68
C LEU A 67 7.64 -15.57 -4.67
N LEU A 68 7.32 -15.23 -3.43
CA LEU A 68 7.05 -16.20 -2.37
C LEU A 68 5.56 -16.50 -2.23
N ASP A 69 4.73 -15.48 -2.36
CA ASP A 69 3.28 -15.62 -2.20
C ASP A 69 2.57 -14.46 -2.87
N SER A 70 1.33 -14.69 -3.31
CA SER A 70 0.48 -13.63 -3.85
C SER A 70 -0.99 -14.02 -3.68
N TRP A 71 -1.83 -12.99 -3.52
CA TRP A 71 -3.27 -13.16 -3.44
C TRP A 71 -3.95 -11.83 -3.80
N PHE A 72 -5.24 -11.89 -4.06
CA PHE A 72 -6.01 -10.70 -4.41
C PHE A 72 -7.41 -10.78 -3.80
N VAL A 73 -8.04 -9.61 -3.68
CA VAL A 73 -9.41 -9.49 -3.18
C VAL A 73 -10.20 -8.70 -4.21
N GLU A 74 -11.34 -9.26 -4.64
CA GLU A 74 -12.21 -8.63 -5.63
C GLU A 74 -13.28 -7.77 -4.95
N ALA A 75 -13.86 -6.83 -5.71
CA ALA A 75 -14.81 -5.85 -5.18
C ALA A 75 -16.07 -6.47 -4.55
N ASN A 76 -16.44 -7.68 -4.96
CA ASN A 76 -17.61 -8.39 -4.41
C ASN A 76 -17.31 -9.16 -3.12
N GLU A 77 -16.08 -9.14 -2.63
CA GLU A 77 -15.68 -9.83 -1.40
C GLU A 77 -15.75 -8.88 -0.20
N ASN A 78 -16.05 -9.45 0.99
CA ASN A 78 -16.23 -8.65 2.21
C ASN A 78 -15.00 -7.86 2.62
N GLU A 79 -13.82 -8.35 2.28
CA GLU A 79 -12.55 -7.72 2.67
C GLU A 79 -12.05 -6.67 1.69
N TYR A 80 -12.76 -6.48 0.59
CA TYR A 80 -12.35 -5.50 -0.43
C TYR A 80 -12.24 -4.07 0.12
N PRO A 81 -13.18 -3.56 0.93
CA PRO A 81 -13.05 -2.20 1.46
C PRO A 81 -11.76 -2.00 2.24
N LYS A 82 -11.33 -2.99 3.01
CA LYS A 82 -10.07 -2.93 3.77
C LYS A 82 -8.87 -2.84 2.83
N MET A 83 -8.82 -3.68 1.80
CA MET A 83 -7.71 -3.67 0.85
C MET A 83 -7.71 -2.42 -0.03
N LYS A 84 -8.90 -1.92 -0.39
CA LYS A 84 -9.02 -0.67 -1.15
C LYS A 84 -8.53 0.52 -0.34
N GLU A 85 -8.87 0.59 0.94
CA GLU A 85 -8.37 1.61 1.85
C GLU A 85 -6.85 1.53 1.99
N PHE A 86 -6.31 0.33 2.12
CA PHE A 86 -4.87 0.09 2.16
C PHE A 86 -4.21 0.64 0.90
N TYR A 87 -4.73 0.27 -0.27
CA TYR A 87 -4.20 0.75 -1.55
C TYR A 87 -4.24 2.28 -1.66
N ASP A 88 -5.34 2.89 -1.27
CA ASP A 88 -5.49 4.35 -1.30
C ASP A 88 -4.50 5.04 -0.34
N ASN A 89 -4.27 4.47 0.83
CA ASN A 89 -3.27 4.98 1.78
C ASN A 89 -1.86 4.86 1.22
N VAL A 90 -1.55 3.76 0.55
CA VAL A 90 -0.25 3.56 -0.10
C VAL A 90 0.00 4.62 -1.16
N LYS A 91 -1.01 4.94 -1.96
CA LYS A 91 -0.90 5.98 -2.98
C LYS A 91 -0.57 7.36 -2.39
N ARG A 92 -1.09 7.65 -1.19
CA ARG A 92 -0.85 8.92 -0.50
C ARG A 92 0.45 8.94 0.29
N SER A 93 1.06 7.78 0.54
CA SER A 93 2.23 7.63 1.42
C SER A 93 3.56 7.64 0.68
N LYS A 94 3.59 8.10 -0.57
CA LYS A 94 4.84 8.22 -1.33
C LYS A 94 5.79 9.15 -0.58
N LYS A 95 7.04 8.74 -0.48
CA LYS A 95 8.07 9.55 0.18
C LYS A 95 8.14 10.95 -0.40
N GLU A 96 8.13 11.07 -1.72
CA GLU A 96 8.18 12.34 -2.43
C GLU A 96 7.02 13.26 -2.06
N LEU A 97 5.79 12.71 -2.00
CA LEU A 97 4.61 13.47 -1.62
C LEU A 97 4.71 13.94 -0.17
N ARG A 98 5.15 13.08 0.74
CA ARG A 98 5.33 13.43 2.15
C ARG A 98 6.36 14.54 2.33
N GLU A 99 7.48 14.45 1.63
CA GLU A 99 8.53 15.47 1.66
C GLU A 99 8.03 16.80 1.11
N ALA A 100 7.23 16.77 0.04
CA ALA A 100 6.63 17.97 -0.53
C ALA A 100 5.65 18.64 0.44
N ILE A 101 4.82 17.86 1.14
CA ILE A 101 3.88 18.38 2.14
C ILE A 101 4.65 19.02 3.29
N LYS A 102 5.71 18.38 3.78
CA LYS A 102 6.58 18.95 4.82
C LYS A 102 7.17 20.28 4.39
N ASP A 103 7.70 20.33 3.18
CA ASP A 103 8.33 21.52 2.64
C ASP A 103 7.33 22.68 2.53
N LEU A 104 6.13 22.41 2.00
CA LEU A 104 5.07 23.40 1.91
C LEU A 104 4.62 23.88 3.30
N SER A 105 4.51 22.96 4.27
CA SER A 105 4.11 23.31 5.63
C SER A 105 5.13 24.24 6.28
N THR A 106 6.41 24.00 6.05
CA THR A 106 7.50 24.86 6.55
C THR A 106 7.46 26.24 5.91
N ILE A 107 7.34 26.32 4.59
CA ILE A 107 7.32 27.56 3.84
C ILE A 107 6.10 28.43 4.22
N LEU A 108 4.95 27.80 4.38
CA LEU A 108 3.69 28.48 4.68
C LEU A 108 3.42 28.65 6.17
N ASP A 109 4.32 28.17 7.03
CA ASP A 109 4.19 28.22 8.49
C ASP A 109 2.89 27.56 8.97
N VAL A 110 2.60 26.39 8.44
CA VAL A 110 1.40 25.62 8.76
C VAL A 110 1.81 24.35 9.51
N ASN A 111 0.97 23.93 10.48
CA ASN A 111 1.20 22.68 11.21
C ASN A 111 0.91 21.50 10.29
N GLU A 112 1.85 20.56 10.16
CA GLU A 112 1.70 19.35 9.36
C GLU A 112 0.46 18.54 9.74
N LEU A 113 0.09 18.55 11.01
CA LEU A 113 -1.07 17.82 11.50
C LEU A 113 -2.39 18.27 10.85
N ASP A 114 -2.44 19.48 10.32
CA ASP A 114 -3.61 19.99 9.62
C ASP A 114 -3.88 19.27 8.30
N PHE A 115 -2.91 18.48 7.81
CA PHE A 115 -3.03 17.73 6.56
C PHE A 115 -3.40 16.27 6.78
N LEU A 116 -3.53 15.83 8.01
CA LEU A 116 -3.82 14.42 8.35
C LEU A 116 -5.33 14.17 8.68
#